data_a86dba0af7f9860af3efdc427d03c03b
#
_entry.id   a86dba0af7f9860af3efdc427d03c03b
#
_cell.length_a   1.000
_cell.length_b   1.000
_cell.length_c   1.000
_cell.angle_alpha   90.00
_cell.angle_beta   90.00
_cell.angle_gamma   90.00
#
_symmetry.space_group_name_H-M   'P 1'
#
loop_
_entity.id
_entity.type
_entity.pdbx_description
1 polymer ?
#
loop_
_entity_poly.entity_id
_entity_poly.type
_entity_poly.pdbx_seq_one_letter_code
_entity_poly.pdbx_strand_id
1 'polypeptide(L)'
;MQFKYIPNILSFPRIFLAPLFMVFMFKDIFIYRILSIIIFFIGSILDFLDGYIARKYNFMSDFGRYLDPIADKVLIISAFLTLNLFYPMLVKSWMILVIITRDIIVTLFRFLLMNNNVVMKTSKYAKAKTLVQIILIHIILVMHLYNLALFPVLEQSIYYIMLFCTIYTLLTGIHYIKINLNHLK
;
A
#
# COMPACT_ATOMS: atom_id res chain seq x y z
N MET A 1 -7.69 23.83 -20.21
CA MET A 1 -8.75 22.85 -19.92
C MET A 1 -8.27 21.38 -19.76
N GLN A 2 -7.01 21.03 -20.03
CA GLN A 2 -6.50 19.64 -20.02
C GLN A 2 -5.91 19.16 -18.68
N PHE A 3 -5.65 20.03 -17.71
CA PHE A 3 -4.97 19.67 -16.46
C PHE A 3 -5.85 18.98 -15.41
N LYS A 4 -7.17 18.96 -15.59
CA LYS A 4 -8.14 18.38 -14.62
C LYS A 4 -8.06 16.84 -14.50
N TYR A 5 -7.48 16.18 -15.50
CA TYR A 5 -7.41 14.71 -15.59
C TYR A 5 -6.05 14.12 -15.17
N ILE A 6 -5.03 14.96 -14.91
CA ILE A 6 -3.67 14.49 -14.62
C ILE A 6 -3.62 13.54 -13.40
N PRO A 7 -4.28 13.80 -12.25
CA PRO A 7 -4.23 12.87 -11.13
C PRO A 7 -4.79 11.48 -11.47
N ASN A 8 -5.90 11.41 -12.21
CA ASN A 8 -6.48 10.14 -12.62
C ASN A 8 -5.57 9.33 -13.56
N ILE A 9 -4.79 10.03 -14.42
CA ILE A 9 -3.84 9.40 -15.35
C ILE A 9 -2.69 8.73 -14.60
N LEU A 10 -2.29 9.24 -13.44
CA LEU A 10 -1.20 8.68 -12.64
C LEU A 10 -1.63 7.50 -11.75
N SER A 11 -2.89 7.48 -11.29
CA SER A 11 -3.43 6.36 -10.49
C SER A 11 -3.68 5.10 -11.33
N PHE A 12 -4.00 5.27 -12.62
CA PHE A 12 -4.31 4.17 -13.54
C PHE A 12 -3.12 3.21 -13.77
N PRO A 13 -1.88 3.68 -14.00
CA PRO A 13 -0.72 2.79 -14.18
C PRO A 13 -0.49 1.82 -13.02
N ARG A 14 -0.80 2.19 -11.77
CA ARG A 14 -0.59 1.32 -10.61
C ARG A 14 -1.44 0.04 -10.66
N ILE A 15 -2.64 0.11 -11.23
CA ILE A 15 -3.51 -1.05 -11.41
C ILE A 15 -2.88 -2.06 -12.39
N PHE A 16 -2.14 -1.56 -13.40
CA PHE A 16 -1.41 -2.41 -14.37
C PHE A 16 -0.06 -2.87 -13.84
N LEU A 17 0.62 -2.03 -13.03
CA LEU A 17 1.90 -2.40 -12.44
C LEU A 17 1.77 -3.55 -11.43
N ALA A 18 0.62 -3.67 -10.75
CA ALA A 18 0.40 -4.73 -9.78
C ALA A 18 0.44 -6.15 -10.39
N PRO A 19 -0.35 -6.49 -11.43
CA PRO A 19 -0.25 -7.80 -12.07
C PRO A 19 1.10 -8.00 -12.78
N LEU A 20 1.69 -6.96 -13.35
CA LEU A 20 3.02 -7.05 -13.97
C LEU A 20 4.10 -7.39 -12.93
N PHE A 21 4.05 -6.78 -11.75
CA PHE A 21 4.89 -7.11 -10.62
C PHE A 21 4.75 -8.59 -10.24
N MET A 22 3.52 -9.08 -10.10
CA MET A 22 3.25 -10.47 -9.76
C MET A 22 3.84 -11.43 -10.81
N VAL A 23 3.60 -11.17 -12.10
CA VAL A 23 4.12 -12.01 -13.19
C VAL A 23 5.65 -12.09 -13.14
N PHE A 24 6.34 -10.98 -12.86
CA PHE A 24 7.81 -10.99 -12.80
C PHE A 24 8.32 -11.69 -11.55
N MET A 25 7.65 -11.57 -10.42
CA MET A 25 7.99 -12.30 -9.20
C MET A 25 7.90 -13.83 -9.38
N PHE A 26 6.91 -14.31 -10.16
CA PHE A 26 6.79 -15.76 -10.43
C PHE A 26 7.83 -16.32 -11.39
N LYS A 27 8.60 -15.46 -12.07
CA LYS A 27 9.70 -15.89 -12.92
C LYS A 27 10.99 -15.90 -12.08
N ASP A 28 11.46 -17.08 -11.70
CA ASP A 28 12.63 -17.25 -10.83
C ASP A 28 13.96 -17.05 -11.60
N ILE A 29 14.09 -15.90 -12.27
CA ILE A 29 15.27 -15.47 -13.00
C ILE A 29 15.74 -14.14 -12.44
N PHE A 30 17.03 -13.96 -12.22
CA PHE A 30 17.64 -12.80 -11.57
C PHE A 30 17.17 -11.45 -12.17
N ILE A 31 17.10 -11.35 -13.51
CA ILE A 31 16.66 -10.13 -14.19
C ILE A 31 15.19 -9.78 -13.86
N TYR A 32 14.30 -10.77 -13.76
CA TYR A 32 12.90 -10.53 -13.42
C TYR A 32 12.71 -10.15 -11.95
N ARG A 33 13.55 -10.65 -11.06
CA ARG A 33 13.59 -10.20 -9.66
C ARG A 33 13.97 -8.72 -9.57
N ILE A 34 14.96 -8.27 -10.34
CA ILE A 34 15.32 -6.82 -10.44
C ILE A 34 14.15 -6.02 -11.00
N LEU A 35 13.55 -6.48 -12.09
CA LEU A 35 12.41 -5.79 -12.71
C LEU A 35 11.21 -5.68 -11.75
N SER A 36 10.94 -6.69 -10.92
CA SER A 36 9.88 -6.62 -9.92
C SER A 36 10.14 -5.53 -8.87
N ILE A 37 11.39 -5.41 -8.41
CA ILE A 37 11.79 -4.33 -7.48
C ILE A 37 11.59 -2.96 -8.14
N ILE A 38 12.03 -2.78 -9.39
CA ILE A 38 11.89 -1.52 -10.12
C ILE A 38 10.41 -1.16 -10.32
N ILE A 39 9.57 -2.12 -10.71
CA ILE A 39 8.13 -1.91 -10.89
C ILE A 39 7.47 -1.48 -9.59
N PHE A 40 7.76 -2.18 -8.48
CA PHE A 40 7.19 -1.81 -7.19
C PHE A 40 7.67 -0.44 -6.73
N PHE A 41 8.94 -0.11 -6.96
CA PHE A 41 9.52 1.20 -6.65
C PHE A 41 8.86 2.32 -7.46
N ILE A 42 8.73 2.15 -8.77
CA ILE A 42 8.04 3.12 -9.65
C ILE A 42 6.59 3.31 -9.20
N GLY A 43 5.86 2.22 -8.93
CA GLY A 43 4.48 2.31 -8.45
C GLY A 43 4.35 3.06 -7.11
N SER A 44 5.31 2.87 -6.21
CA SER A 44 5.36 3.59 -4.92
C SER A 44 5.67 5.08 -5.08
N ILE A 45 6.53 5.44 -6.03
CA ILE A 45 6.82 6.85 -6.37
C ILE A 45 5.60 7.51 -7.02
N LEU A 46 4.93 6.83 -7.94
CA LEU A 46 3.72 7.35 -8.57
C LEU A 46 2.65 7.68 -7.53
N ASP A 47 2.43 6.81 -6.52
CA ASP A 47 1.50 7.07 -5.42
C ASP A 47 1.86 8.35 -4.63
N PHE A 48 3.14 8.54 -4.34
CA PHE A 48 3.61 9.74 -3.65
C PHE A 48 3.39 11.01 -4.49
N LEU A 49 3.71 10.94 -5.79
CA LEU A 49 3.56 12.07 -6.72
C LEU A 49 2.09 12.45 -6.94
N ASP A 50 1.20 11.47 -7.08
CA ASP A 50 -0.24 11.71 -7.23
C ASP A 50 -0.78 12.50 -6.04
N GLY A 51 -0.49 12.03 -4.84
CA GLY A 51 -0.91 12.70 -3.61
C GLY A 51 -0.31 14.10 -3.47
N TYR A 52 0.90 14.34 -3.96
CA TYR A 52 1.53 15.67 -3.95
C TYR A 52 0.86 16.62 -4.97
N ILE A 53 0.70 16.17 -6.22
CA ILE A 53 0.12 16.96 -7.32
C ILE A 53 -1.34 17.29 -7.05
N ALA A 54 -2.14 16.31 -6.61
CA ALA A 54 -3.54 16.51 -6.28
C ALA A 54 -3.75 17.59 -5.20
N ARG A 55 -2.88 17.61 -4.16
CA ARG A 55 -2.95 18.63 -3.11
C ARG A 55 -2.48 19.99 -3.57
N LYS A 56 -1.42 20.06 -4.40
CA LYS A 56 -0.81 21.33 -4.85
C LYS A 56 -1.73 22.10 -5.80
N TYR A 57 -2.45 21.39 -6.66
CA TYR A 57 -3.25 22.01 -7.73
C TYR A 57 -4.76 21.95 -7.51
N ASN A 58 -5.24 21.38 -6.40
CA ASN A 58 -6.67 21.16 -6.11
C ASN A 58 -7.44 20.48 -7.25
N PHE A 59 -6.76 19.66 -8.05
CA PHE A 59 -7.34 18.93 -9.17
C PHE A 59 -7.81 17.56 -8.70
N MET A 60 -9.01 17.48 -8.17
CA MET A 60 -9.66 16.20 -7.87
C MET A 60 -10.93 16.08 -8.71
N SER A 61 -10.98 15.10 -9.61
CA SER A 61 -12.23 14.71 -10.25
C SER A 61 -13.06 13.87 -9.27
N ASP A 62 -14.39 13.87 -9.43
CA ASP A 62 -15.26 13.05 -8.58
C ASP A 62 -14.94 11.56 -8.70
N PHE A 63 -14.62 11.09 -9.91
CA PHE A 63 -14.18 9.72 -10.16
C PHE A 63 -12.83 9.41 -9.49
N GLY A 64 -11.85 10.32 -9.54
CA GLY A 64 -10.55 10.16 -8.89
C GLY A 64 -10.64 10.02 -7.38
N ARG A 65 -11.55 10.74 -6.74
CA ARG A 65 -11.77 10.65 -5.28
C ARG A 65 -12.09 9.22 -4.81
N TYR A 66 -12.75 8.42 -5.65
CA TYR A 66 -13.09 7.02 -5.34
C TYR A 66 -12.02 6.05 -5.86
N LEU A 67 -11.40 6.35 -7.01
CA LEU A 67 -10.41 5.47 -7.64
C LEU A 67 -9.07 5.47 -6.88
N ASP A 68 -8.59 6.64 -6.46
CA ASP A 68 -7.29 6.80 -5.80
C ASP A 68 -7.15 5.92 -4.54
N PRO A 69 -8.13 5.90 -3.58
CA PRO A 69 -8.02 5.04 -2.42
C PRO A 69 -8.06 3.53 -2.73
N ILE A 70 -8.46 3.14 -3.90
CA ILE A 70 -8.45 1.75 -4.35
C ILE A 70 -7.11 1.44 -5.03
N ALA A 71 -6.68 2.29 -5.96
CA ALA A 71 -5.47 2.09 -6.75
C ALA A 71 -4.21 2.05 -5.87
N ASP A 72 -4.11 2.90 -4.82
CA ASP A 72 -2.99 2.92 -3.89
C ASP A 72 -2.82 1.62 -3.10
N LYS A 73 -3.90 0.85 -2.93
CA LYS A 73 -3.87 -0.42 -2.18
C LYS A 73 -3.61 -1.64 -3.04
N VAL A 74 -4.00 -1.61 -4.31
CA VAL A 74 -3.86 -2.76 -5.20
C VAL A 74 -2.40 -3.21 -5.29
N LEU A 75 -1.45 -2.29 -5.45
CA LEU A 75 -0.03 -2.62 -5.56
C LEU A 75 0.54 -3.17 -4.25
N ILE A 76 0.22 -2.58 -3.10
CA ILE A 76 0.70 -3.03 -1.79
C ILE A 76 0.11 -4.39 -1.42
N ILE A 77 -1.18 -4.58 -1.66
CA ILE A 77 -1.86 -5.85 -1.37
C ILE A 77 -1.31 -6.96 -2.27
N SER A 78 -1.15 -6.71 -3.57
CA SER A 78 -0.57 -7.71 -4.49
C SER A 78 0.85 -8.06 -4.10
N ALA A 79 1.66 -7.09 -3.63
CA ALA A 79 3.01 -7.37 -3.15
C ALA A 79 2.99 -8.27 -1.90
N PHE A 80 2.17 -7.97 -0.89
CA PHE A 80 2.07 -8.82 0.30
C PHE A 80 1.53 -10.22 -0.01
N LEU A 81 0.55 -10.35 -0.90
CA LEU A 81 0.03 -11.65 -1.33
C LEU A 81 1.12 -12.47 -2.04
N THR A 82 1.85 -11.84 -2.94
CA THR A 82 2.96 -12.51 -3.65
C THR A 82 4.06 -12.92 -2.67
N LEU A 83 4.45 -12.03 -1.76
CA LEU A 83 5.47 -12.33 -0.75
C LEU A 83 5.03 -13.44 0.22
N ASN A 84 3.75 -13.54 0.54
CA ASN A 84 3.23 -14.67 1.34
C ASN A 84 3.38 -16.02 0.62
N LEU A 85 3.17 -16.05 -0.70
CA LEU A 85 3.35 -17.28 -1.48
C LEU A 85 4.81 -17.75 -1.50
N PHE A 86 5.76 -16.80 -1.59
CA PHE A 86 7.20 -17.12 -1.58
C PHE A 86 7.75 -17.35 -0.17
N TYR A 87 7.25 -16.64 0.81
CA TYR A 87 7.78 -16.61 2.20
C TYR A 87 6.66 -16.71 3.24
N PRO A 88 5.92 -17.85 3.30
CA PRO A 88 4.76 -18.00 4.20
C PRO A 88 5.15 -17.97 5.69
N MET A 89 6.41 -18.20 6.02
CA MET A 89 6.91 -18.11 7.40
C MET A 89 7.18 -16.66 7.82
N LEU A 90 7.61 -15.81 6.90
CA LEU A 90 7.90 -14.39 7.14
C LEU A 90 6.63 -13.54 7.11
N VAL A 91 5.84 -13.73 6.06
CA VAL A 91 4.63 -12.96 5.76
C VAL A 91 3.44 -13.90 5.91
N LYS A 92 2.97 -14.08 7.15
CA LYS A 92 1.88 -15.02 7.44
C LYS A 92 0.54 -14.51 6.91
N SER A 93 -0.29 -15.41 6.41
CA SER A 93 -1.60 -15.10 5.81
C SER A 93 -2.51 -14.30 6.74
N TRP A 94 -2.51 -14.58 8.05
CA TRP A 94 -3.30 -13.84 9.01
C TRP A 94 -2.87 -12.37 9.14
N MET A 95 -1.56 -12.06 9.00
CA MET A 95 -1.05 -10.68 9.02
C MET A 95 -1.57 -9.89 7.83
N ILE A 96 -1.56 -10.49 6.65
CA ILE A 96 -2.11 -9.90 5.41
C ILE A 96 -3.60 -9.67 5.56
N LEU A 97 -4.33 -10.67 6.09
CA LEU A 97 -5.77 -10.56 6.30
C LEU A 97 -6.11 -9.37 7.21
N VAL A 98 -5.35 -9.18 8.30
CA VAL A 98 -5.51 -8.03 9.20
C VAL A 98 -5.26 -6.71 8.45
N ILE A 99 -4.18 -6.63 7.66
CA ILE A 99 -3.85 -5.42 6.87
C ILE A 99 -4.96 -5.11 5.87
N ILE A 100 -5.39 -6.09 5.09
CA ILE A 100 -6.43 -5.94 4.06
C ILE A 100 -7.76 -5.53 4.69
N THR A 101 -8.20 -6.26 5.72
CA THR A 101 -9.47 -5.98 6.40
C THR A 101 -9.50 -4.57 6.97
N ARG A 102 -8.42 -4.17 7.64
CA ARG A 102 -8.29 -2.79 8.15
C ARG A 102 -8.35 -1.77 7.01
N ASP A 103 -7.66 -2.01 5.90
CA ASP A 103 -7.60 -1.07 4.78
C ASP A 103 -8.96 -0.95 4.07
N ILE A 104 -9.70 -2.03 3.97
CA ILE A 104 -11.08 -2.02 3.47
C ILE A 104 -11.97 -1.21 4.42
N ILE A 105 -11.96 -1.52 5.72
CA ILE A 105 -12.80 -0.85 6.72
C ILE A 105 -12.55 0.66 6.70
N VAL A 106 -11.28 1.09 6.75
CA VAL A 106 -10.94 2.52 6.74
C VAL A 106 -11.32 3.19 5.42
N THR A 107 -11.25 2.48 4.29
CA THR A 107 -11.65 3.03 2.98
C THR A 107 -13.17 3.18 2.90
N LEU A 108 -13.93 2.18 3.33
CA LEU A 108 -15.38 2.26 3.40
C LEU A 108 -15.83 3.39 4.34
N PHE A 109 -15.21 3.50 5.50
CA PHE A 109 -15.47 4.59 6.44
C PHE A 109 -15.17 5.96 5.84
N ARG A 110 -14.09 6.09 5.06
CA ARG A 110 -13.78 7.30 4.31
C ARG A 110 -14.87 7.65 3.30
N PHE A 111 -15.38 6.67 2.55
CA PHE A 111 -16.47 6.90 1.59
C PHE A 111 -17.76 7.34 2.29
N LEU A 112 -18.10 6.76 3.44
CA LEU A 112 -19.23 7.22 4.25
C LEU A 112 -19.10 8.68 4.69
N LEU A 113 -17.92 9.09 5.15
CA LEU A 113 -17.65 10.49 5.53
C LEU A 113 -17.76 11.43 4.34
N MET A 114 -17.23 11.03 3.17
CA MET A 114 -17.31 11.83 1.94
C MET A 114 -18.76 12.05 1.49
N ASN A 115 -19.58 11.00 1.52
CA ASN A 115 -21.00 11.09 1.13
C ASN A 115 -21.80 12.02 2.07
N ASN A 116 -21.38 12.15 3.33
CA ASN A 116 -22.01 13.06 4.30
C ASN A 116 -21.36 14.46 4.30
N ASN A 117 -20.52 14.82 3.31
CA ASN A 117 -19.80 16.09 3.21
C ASN A 117 -18.97 16.43 4.46
N VAL A 118 -18.52 15.45 5.21
CA VAL A 118 -17.70 15.63 6.41
C VAL A 118 -16.24 15.84 6.06
N VAL A 119 -15.62 16.89 6.59
CA VAL A 119 -14.20 17.18 6.42
C VAL A 119 -13.37 16.16 7.22
N MET A 120 -12.66 15.30 6.52
CA MET A 120 -11.85 14.25 7.13
C MET A 120 -10.55 14.77 7.73
N LYS A 121 -10.29 14.40 8.98
CA LYS A 121 -8.98 14.63 9.62
C LYS A 121 -8.04 13.46 9.31
N THR A 122 -6.99 13.72 8.54
CA THR A 122 -5.92 12.74 8.28
C THR A 122 -4.83 12.87 9.33
N SER A 123 -4.54 11.78 10.04
CA SER A 123 -3.44 11.78 11.02
C SER A 123 -2.09 11.54 10.33
N LYS A 124 -1.01 12.13 10.89
CA LYS A 124 0.37 11.87 10.44
C LYS A 124 0.73 10.39 10.55
N TYR A 125 0.19 9.69 11.55
CA TYR A 125 0.39 8.25 11.77
C TYR A 125 -0.19 7.40 10.63
N ALA A 126 -1.34 7.79 10.08
CA ALA A 126 -1.94 7.08 8.95
C ALA A 126 -1.11 7.18 7.66
N LYS A 127 -0.35 8.27 7.48
CA LYS A 127 0.58 8.41 6.35
C LYS A 127 1.86 7.60 6.59
N ALA A 128 2.39 7.59 7.80
CA ALA A 128 3.58 6.82 8.16
C ALA A 128 3.36 5.31 7.97
N LYS A 129 2.14 4.80 8.19
CA LYS A 129 1.78 3.40 7.96
C LYS A 129 2.15 2.92 6.55
N THR A 130 1.76 3.66 5.53
CA THR A 130 2.02 3.29 4.13
C THR A 130 3.52 3.28 3.81
N LEU A 131 4.27 4.25 4.33
CA LEU A 131 5.73 4.28 4.20
C LEU A 131 6.38 3.05 4.84
N VAL A 132 5.96 2.67 6.05
CA VAL A 132 6.47 1.46 6.74
C VAL A 132 6.21 0.21 5.91
N GLN A 133 5.02 0.07 5.34
CA GLN A 133 4.68 -1.06 4.46
C GLN A 133 5.54 -1.10 3.20
N ILE A 134 5.72 0.05 2.53
CA ILE A 134 6.55 0.15 1.32
C ILE A 134 8.01 -0.21 1.62
N ILE A 135 8.57 0.32 2.70
CA ILE A 135 9.96 0.02 3.11
C ILE A 135 10.11 -1.47 3.40
N LEU A 136 9.18 -2.06 4.16
CA LEU A 136 9.22 -3.48 4.49
C LEU A 136 9.16 -4.36 3.23
N ILE A 137 8.27 -4.05 2.30
CA ILE A 137 8.18 -4.80 1.02
C ILE A 137 9.51 -4.71 0.27
N HIS A 138 10.13 -3.52 0.17
CA HIS A 138 11.44 -3.38 -0.50
C HIS A 138 12.54 -4.19 0.19
N ILE A 139 12.57 -4.22 1.53
CA ILE A 139 13.54 -5.05 2.28
C ILE A 139 13.37 -6.52 1.90
N ILE A 140 12.13 -7.03 1.87
CA ILE A 140 11.87 -8.43 1.53
C ILE A 140 12.19 -8.72 0.05
N LEU A 141 11.92 -7.79 -0.86
CA LEU A 141 12.27 -7.92 -2.27
C LEU A 141 13.79 -7.96 -2.50
N VAL A 142 14.56 -7.13 -1.79
CA VAL A 142 16.02 -7.17 -1.82
C VAL A 142 16.54 -8.49 -1.23
N MET A 143 15.94 -8.96 -0.14
CA MET A 143 16.24 -10.27 0.42
C MET A 143 15.97 -11.40 -0.60
N HIS A 144 14.85 -11.31 -1.32
CA HIS A 144 14.50 -12.26 -2.39
C HIS A 144 15.52 -12.22 -3.54
N LEU A 145 15.98 -11.04 -3.95
CA LEU A 145 16.96 -10.87 -5.02
C LEU A 145 18.26 -11.65 -4.75
N TYR A 146 18.75 -11.56 -3.52
CA TYR A 146 20.03 -12.18 -3.11
C TYR A 146 19.88 -13.54 -2.43
N ASN A 147 18.67 -14.13 -2.41
CA ASN A 147 18.37 -15.38 -1.70
C ASN A 147 18.76 -15.38 -0.20
N LEU A 148 18.68 -14.22 0.45
CA LEU A 148 19.07 -14.05 1.86
C LEU A 148 18.09 -14.69 2.86
N ALA A 149 16.96 -15.21 2.40
CA ALA A 149 16.01 -15.98 3.22
C ALA A 149 16.60 -17.27 3.79
N LEU A 150 17.75 -17.70 3.29
CA LEU A 150 18.49 -18.86 3.82
C LEU A 150 19.16 -18.60 5.18
N PHE A 151 19.21 -17.33 5.63
CA PHE A 151 19.83 -16.98 6.92
C PHE A 151 18.74 -16.89 8.02
N PRO A 152 18.70 -17.80 9.00
CA PRO A 152 17.64 -17.88 10.02
C PRO A 152 17.47 -16.59 10.85
N VAL A 153 18.60 -15.93 11.16
CA VAL A 153 18.59 -14.68 11.95
C VAL A 153 17.88 -13.55 11.20
N LEU A 154 18.12 -13.44 9.89
CA LEU A 154 17.48 -12.44 9.04
C LEU A 154 16.00 -12.76 8.88
N GLU A 155 15.67 -14.01 8.68
CA GLU A 155 14.30 -14.50 8.59
C GLU A 155 13.48 -14.12 9.83
N GLN A 156 14.00 -14.43 11.01
CA GLN A 156 13.34 -14.10 12.28
C GLN A 156 13.20 -12.58 12.48
N SER A 157 14.21 -11.80 12.12
CA SER A 157 14.16 -10.34 12.24
C SER A 157 13.06 -9.75 11.35
N ILE A 158 12.95 -10.19 10.11
CA ILE A 158 11.92 -9.72 9.16
C ILE A 158 10.52 -10.13 9.64
N TYR A 159 10.34 -11.33 10.19
CA TYR A 159 9.08 -11.74 10.78
C TYR A 159 8.62 -10.76 11.87
N TYR A 160 9.51 -10.35 12.79
CA TYR A 160 9.16 -9.39 13.83
C TYR A 160 8.86 -7.99 13.27
N ILE A 161 9.58 -7.56 12.23
CA ILE A 161 9.27 -6.29 11.54
C ILE A 161 7.90 -6.36 10.87
N MET A 162 7.55 -7.47 10.23
CA MET A 162 6.23 -7.69 9.64
C MET A 162 5.13 -7.69 10.70
N LEU A 163 5.36 -8.34 11.84
CA LEU A 163 4.47 -8.33 12.99
C LEU A 163 4.24 -6.90 13.51
N PHE A 164 5.31 -6.15 13.71
CA PHE A 164 5.25 -4.73 14.09
C PHE A 164 4.44 -3.91 13.07
N CYS A 165 4.70 -4.08 11.78
CA CYS A 165 3.97 -3.40 10.71
C CYS A 165 2.46 -3.71 10.76
N THR A 166 2.11 -4.97 11.03
CA THR A 166 0.70 -5.41 11.16
C THR A 166 0.02 -4.75 12.34
N ILE A 167 0.64 -4.77 13.52
CA ILE A 167 0.11 -4.13 14.74
C ILE A 167 -0.01 -2.62 14.54
N TYR A 168 1.01 -1.98 13.98
CA TYR A 168 1.00 -0.54 13.70
C TYR A 168 -0.13 -0.17 12.73
N THR A 169 -0.35 -0.98 11.70
CA THR A 169 -1.44 -0.80 10.74
C THR A 169 -2.80 -0.87 11.44
N LEU A 170 -3.01 -1.84 12.32
CA LEU A 170 -4.25 -2.01 13.08
C LEU A 170 -4.51 -0.80 14.00
N LEU A 171 -3.50 -0.42 14.81
CA LEU A 171 -3.61 0.70 15.75
C LEU A 171 -3.92 2.02 15.05
N THR A 172 -3.26 2.29 13.92
CA THR A 172 -3.53 3.50 13.13
C THR A 172 -4.93 3.50 12.51
N GLY A 173 -5.50 2.34 12.20
CA GLY A 173 -6.87 2.19 11.74
C GLY A 173 -7.89 2.54 12.83
N ILE A 174 -7.72 1.97 14.01
CA ILE A 174 -8.58 2.24 15.18
C ILE A 174 -8.53 3.74 15.54
N HIS A 175 -7.33 4.30 15.57
CA HIS A 175 -7.13 5.73 15.85
C HIS A 175 -7.84 6.62 14.81
N TYR A 176 -7.74 6.28 13.51
CA TYR A 176 -8.41 7.01 12.44
C TYR A 176 -9.94 7.01 12.61
N ILE A 177 -10.51 5.85 12.90
CA ILE A 177 -11.95 5.71 13.11
C ILE A 177 -12.38 6.53 14.33
N LYS A 178 -11.68 6.42 15.47
CA LYS A 178 -12.00 7.17 16.70
C LYS A 178 -12.04 8.67 16.48
N ILE A 179 -11.05 9.24 15.79
CA ILE A 179 -10.99 10.70 15.55
C ILE A 179 -12.13 11.17 14.67
N ASN A 180 -12.53 10.38 13.67
CA ASN A 180 -13.52 10.81 12.70
C ASN A 180 -14.96 10.38 13.06
N LEU A 181 -15.15 9.50 14.02
CA LEU A 181 -16.48 9.02 14.44
C LEU A 181 -17.32 10.14 15.07
N ASN A 182 -16.67 11.06 15.78
CA ASN A 182 -17.35 12.23 16.40
C ASN A 182 -17.89 13.23 15.38
N HIS A 183 -17.51 13.12 14.11
CA HIS A 183 -18.00 13.97 13.04
C HIS A 183 -19.23 13.40 12.32
N LEU A 184 -19.65 12.17 12.67
CA LEU A 184 -20.87 11.53 12.16
C LEU A 184 -22.08 11.73 13.08
N LYS A 185 -21.85 12.25 14.28
CA LYS A 185 -22.91 12.70 15.21
C LYS A 185 -23.24 14.18 14.97
#